data_6dd47f6b5788a55153b864123c82103f
#
_entry.id   6dd47f6b5788a55153b864123c82103f
#
_cell.length_a   1.000
_cell.length_b   1.000
_cell.length_c   1.000
_cell.angle_alpha   90.00
_cell.angle_beta   90.00
_cell.angle_gamma   90.00
#
_symmetry.space_group_name_H-M   'P 1'
#
loop_
_entity.id
_entity.type
_entity.pdbx_description
1 polymer ?
#
loop_
_entity_poly.entity_id
_entity_poly.type
_entity_poly.pdbx_seq_one_letter_code
_entity_poly.pdbx_strand_id
1 'polypeptide(L)'
;MVNSQVRMTPKTMIIRADQTEKQSQIIRNITNEIDKLFETLKSEWTSNTTIEYIARYNKIRPSFQNAEGLLDEITHNLRESALYIILESKVEFFIK
;
A
#
# COMPACT_ATOMS: atom_id res chain seq x y z
N MET A 1 -17.91 -19.45 10.39
CA MET A 1 -18.58 -18.33 9.92
C MET A 1 -18.22 -17.05 10.62
N VAL A 2 -18.01 -16.09 9.90
CA VAL A 2 -17.47 -14.89 10.45
C VAL A 2 -18.54 -13.83 10.53
N ASN A 3 -18.78 -13.34 11.71
CA ASN A 3 -19.54 -12.13 11.85
C ASN A 3 -18.64 -10.95 11.56
N SER A 4 -18.59 -10.55 10.32
CA SER A 4 -17.90 -9.32 10.03
C SER A 4 -18.81 -8.17 10.37
N GLN A 5 -18.60 -7.61 11.53
CA GLN A 5 -19.23 -6.36 11.88
C GLN A 5 -18.34 -5.22 11.44
N VAL A 6 -18.79 -4.47 10.47
CA VAL A 6 -18.10 -3.25 10.10
C VAL A 6 -18.48 -2.18 11.12
N ARG A 7 -17.52 -1.80 11.93
CA ARG A 7 -17.70 -0.79 12.99
C ARG A 7 -17.21 0.60 12.57
N MET A 8 -16.78 0.73 11.32
CA MET A 8 -16.31 2.00 10.82
C MET A 8 -17.44 2.73 10.10
N THR A 9 -17.55 4.03 10.37
CA THR A 9 -18.40 4.90 9.56
C THR A 9 -17.70 5.16 8.22
N PRO A 10 -18.45 5.61 7.20
CA PRO A 10 -17.84 6.02 5.92
C PRO A 10 -16.73 7.05 6.11
N LYS A 11 -16.92 8.00 7.01
CA LYS A 11 -15.89 9.01 7.32
C LYS A 11 -14.60 8.35 7.82
N THR A 12 -14.72 7.40 8.74
CA THR A 12 -13.57 6.68 9.28
C THR A 12 -12.90 5.82 8.20
N MET A 13 -13.68 5.19 7.33
CA MET A 13 -13.14 4.42 6.20
C MET A 13 -12.27 5.27 5.30
N ILE A 14 -12.69 6.50 5.01
CA ILE A 14 -11.93 7.44 4.19
C ILE A 14 -10.63 7.83 4.90
N ILE A 15 -10.69 8.09 6.21
CA ILE A 15 -9.50 8.41 7.01
C ILE A 15 -8.51 7.24 6.98
N ARG A 16 -8.99 6.02 7.18
CA ARG A 16 -8.11 4.82 7.14
C ARG A 16 -7.56 4.59 5.73
N ALA A 17 -8.35 4.84 4.70
CA ALA A 17 -7.87 4.75 3.31
C ALA A 17 -6.71 5.73 3.07
N ASP A 18 -6.83 6.96 3.53
CA ASP A 18 -5.75 7.95 3.42
C ASP A 18 -4.48 7.48 4.15
N GLN A 19 -4.65 6.85 5.32
CA GLN A 19 -3.53 6.32 6.09
C GLN A 19 -2.85 5.14 5.38
N THR A 20 -3.61 4.21 4.80
CA THR A 20 -3.03 3.09 4.05
C THR A 20 -2.35 3.58 2.77
N GLU A 21 -2.90 4.59 2.11
CA GLU A 21 -2.26 5.19 0.94
C GLU A 21 -0.92 5.83 1.29
N LYS A 22 -0.85 6.53 2.42
CA LYS A 22 0.40 7.12 2.91
C LYS A 22 1.45 6.05 3.15
N GLN A 23 1.08 4.94 3.78
CA GLN A 23 2.01 3.86 4.04
C GLN A 23 2.50 3.22 2.75
N SER A 24 1.62 3.05 1.76
CA SER A 24 2.01 2.55 0.45
C SER A 24 3.04 3.47 -0.22
N GLN A 25 2.82 4.78 -0.17
CA GLN A 25 3.75 5.76 -0.73
C GLN A 25 5.09 5.75 -0.02
N ILE A 26 5.10 5.57 1.31
CA ILE A 26 6.34 5.47 2.09
C ILE A 26 7.16 4.26 1.62
N ILE A 27 6.53 3.10 1.47
CA ILE A 27 7.20 1.89 1.00
C ILE A 27 7.76 2.11 -0.41
N ARG A 28 6.97 2.71 -1.30
CA ARG A 28 7.41 3.01 -2.67
C ARG A 28 8.62 3.93 -2.69
N ASN A 29 8.60 4.97 -1.88
CA ASN A 29 9.70 5.93 -1.81
C ASN A 29 10.96 5.29 -1.25
N ILE A 30 10.84 4.49 -0.19
CA ILE A 30 11.98 3.77 0.39
C ILE A 30 12.58 2.81 -0.62
N THR A 31 11.75 2.04 -1.33
CA THR A 31 12.21 1.11 -2.35
C THR A 31 12.97 1.84 -3.46
N ASN A 32 12.43 2.97 -3.92
CA ASN A 32 13.09 3.77 -4.94
C ASN A 32 14.44 4.33 -4.46
N GLU A 33 14.52 4.76 -3.22
CA GLU A 33 15.77 5.26 -2.64
C GLU A 33 16.82 4.16 -2.52
N ILE A 34 16.40 2.97 -2.09
CA ILE A 34 17.30 1.82 -1.99
C ILE A 34 17.78 1.40 -3.38
N ASP A 35 16.88 1.37 -4.37
CA ASP A 35 17.25 1.05 -5.75
C ASP A 35 18.35 2.01 -6.25
N LYS A 36 18.17 3.30 -6.01
CA LYS A 36 19.17 4.31 -6.42
C LYS A 36 20.49 4.13 -5.69
N LEU A 37 20.45 3.83 -4.39
CA LEU A 37 21.66 3.59 -3.60
C LEU A 37 22.43 2.40 -4.13
N PHE A 38 21.76 1.30 -4.47
CA PHE A 38 22.43 0.12 -5.03
C PHE A 38 23.00 0.39 -6.42
N GLU A 39 22.33 1.21 -7.23
CA GLU A 39 22.91 1.63 -8.51
C GLU A 39 24.19 2.42 -8.32
N THR A 40 24.23 3.32 -7.35
CA THR A 40 25.42 4.10 -7.00
C THR A 40 26.53 3.18 -6.49
N LEU A 41 26.23 2.27 -5.55
CA LEU A 41 27.20 1.33 -5.03
C LEU A 41 27.79 0.44 -6.11
N LYS A 42 26.94 -0.01 -7.05
CA LYS A 42 27.38 -0.84 -8.16
C LYS A 42 28.42 -0.15 -9.03
N SER A 43 28.28 1.15 -9.24
CA SER A 43 29.24 1.94 -10.02
C SER A 43 30.50 2.29 -9.25
N GLU A 44 30.41 2.51 -7.95
CA GLU A 44 31.51 2.95 -7.10
C GLU A 44 32.31 1.81 -6.48
N TRP A 45 31.66 0.69 -6.22
CA TRP A 45 32.25 -0.45 -5.52
C TRP A 45 32.12 -1.71 -6.37
N THR A 46 33.08 -1.89 -7.26
CA THR A 46 33.11 -3.04 -8.17
C THR A 46 33.78 -4.22 -7.48
N SER A 47 32.99 -5.05 -6.81
CA SER A 47 33.51 -6.24 -6.13
C SER A 47 32.47 -7.35 -6.14
N ASN A 48 32.93 -8.59 -5.88
CA ASN A 48 32.02 -9.74 -5.75
C ASN A 48 31.08 -9.56 -4.55
N THR A 49 31.53 -8.87 -3.50
CA THR A 49 30.71 -8.58 -2.33
C THR A 49 29.53 -7.69 -2.68
N THR A 50 29.75 -6.67 -3.50
CA THR A 50 28.67 -5.79 -3.95
C THR A 50 27.64 -6.56 -4.76
N ILE A 51 28.09 -7.41 -5.67
CA ILE A 51 27.20 -8.27 -6.48
C ILE A 51 26.34 -9.15 -5.57
N GLU A 52 26.94 -9.72 -4.53
CA GLU A 52 26.24 -10.57 -3.58
C GLU A 52 25.16 -9.79 -2.81
N TYR A 53 25.48 -8.58 -2.34
CA TYR A 53 24.50 -7.74 -1.63
C TYR A 53 23.34 -7.34 -2.52
N ILE A 54 23.60 -7.00 -3.77
CA ILE A 54 22.56 -6.66 -4.75
C ILE A 54 21.66 -7.87 -4.99
N ALA A 55 22.24 -9.05 -5.12
CA ALA A 55 21.47 -10.29 -5.31
C ALA A 55 20.57 -10.57 -4.12
N ARG A 56 21.04 -10.35 -2.90
CA ARG A 56 20.24 -10.51 -1.68
C ARG A 56 19.07 -9.51 -1.65
N TYR A 57 19.35 -8.26 -1.99
CA TYR A 57 18.31 -7.24 -2.04
C TYR A 57 17.24 -7.58 -3.10
N ASN A 58 17.65 -8.05 -4.27
CA ASN A 58 16.73 -8.42 -5.33
C ASN A 58 15.77 -9.54 -4.91
N LYS A 59 16.16 -10.39 -3.98
CA LYS A 59 15.28 -11.43 -3.42
C LYS A 59 14.26 -10.86 -2.44
N ILE A 60 14.59 -9.78 -1.75
CA ILE A 60 13.72 -9.14 -0.76
C ILE A 60 12.76 -8.15 -1.42
N ARG A 61 13.21 -7.49 -2.47
CA ARG A 61 12.49 -6.42 -3.15
C ARG A 61 11.04 -6.77 -3.51
N PRO A 62 10.73 -7.96 -4.02
CA PRO A 62 9.34 -8.33 -4.30
C PRO A 62 8.43 -8.30 -3.07
N SER A 63 8.96 -8.54 -1.87
CA SER A 63 8.18 -8.47 -0.64
C SER A 63 7.72 -7.04 -0.35
N PHE A 64 8.56 -6.04 -0.63
CA PHE A 64 8.17 -4.64 -0.49
C PHE A 64 7.09 -4.28 -1.51
N GLN A 65 7.21 -4.75 -2.74
CA GLN A 65 6.21 -4.51 -3.78
C GLN A 65 4.88 -5.17 -3.44
N ASN A 66 4.91 -6.37 -2.86
CA ASN A 66 3.71 -7.07 -2.42
C ASN A 66 3.01 -6.33 -1.28
N ALA A 67 3.78 -5.79 -0.33
CA ALA A 67 3.22 -5.00 0.76
C ALA A 67 2.58 -3.72 0.24
N GLU A 68 3.23 -3.04 -0.69
CA GLU A 68 2.71 -1.85 -1.34
C GLU A 68 1.39 -2.15 -2.06
N GLY A 69 1.35 -3.22 -2.85
CA GLY A 69 0.15 -3.64 -3.57
C GLY A 69 -1.00 -3.99 -2.64
N LEU A 70 -0.72 -4.65 -1.53
CA LEU A 70 -1.74 -4.97 -0.52
C LEU A 70 -2.33 -3.71 0.09
N LEU A 71 -1.49 -2.74 0.43
CA LEU A 71 -1.96 -1.47 0.99
C LEU A 71 -2.80 -0.69 -0.03
N ASP A 72 -2.42 -0.70 -1.30
CA ASP A 72 -3.20 -0.07 -2.36
C ASP A 72 -4.57 -0.72 -2.52
N GLU A 73 -4.63 -2.04 -2.42
CA GLU A 73 -5.87 -2.79 -2.47
C GLU A 73 -6.79 -2.45 -1.29
N ILE A 74 -6.24 -2.38 -0.08
CA ILE A 74 -7.00 -1.99 1.11
C ILE A 74 -7.53 -0.57 0.96
N THR A 75 -6.71 0.35 0.47
CA THR A 75 -7.10 1.74 0.22
C THR A 75 -8.30 1.81 -0.72
N HIS A 76 -8.22 1.10 -1.82
CA HIS A 76 -9.29 1.06 -2.81
C HIS A 76 -10.59 0.51 -2.24
N ASN A 77 -10.50 -0.61 -1.54
CA ASN A 77 -11.68 -1.27 -0.96
C ASN A 77 -12.35 -0.42 0.11
N LEU A 78 -11.57 0.27 0.93
CA LEU A 78 -12.13 1.18 1.94
C LEU A 78 -12.87 2.34 1.29
N ARG A 79 -12.32 2.92 0.23
CA ARG A 79 -12.94 4.02 -0.49
C ARG A 79 -14.23 3.60 -1.19
N GLU A 80 -14.22 2.43 -1.82
CA GLU A 80 -15.41 1.90 -2.47
C GLU A 80 -16.49 1.56 -1.45
N SER A 81 -16.13 0.96 -0.33
CA SER A 81 -17.09 0.62 0.72
C SER A 81 -17.73 1.86 1.32
N ALA A 82 -16.94 2.91 1.55
CA ALA A 82 -17.45 4.17 2.06
C ALA A 82 -18.46 4.79 1.08
N LEU A 83 -18.10 4.81 -0.20
CA LEU A 83 -18.97 5.35 -1.24
C LEU A 83 -20.29 4.57 -1.35
N TYR A 84 -20.19 3.25 -1.31
CA TYR A 84 -21.36 2.37 -1.39
C TYR A 84 -22.35 2.66 -0.25
N ILE A 85 -21.85 2.77 0.98
CA ILE A 85 -22.68 3.05 2.15
C ILE A 85 -23.35 4.42 2.02
N ILE A 86 -22.62 5.43 1.58
CA ILE A 86 -23.14 6.78 1.39
C ILE A 86 -24.25 6.78 0.34
N LEU A 87 -24.02 6.12 -0.80
CA LEU A 87 -25.03 6.06 -1.88
C LEU A 87 -26.26 5.29 -1.45
N GLU A 88 -26.09 4.20 -0.73
CA GLU A 88 -27.21 3.41 -0.22
C GLU A 88 -28.06 4.22 0.73
N SER A 89 -27.46 4.98 1.63
CA SER A 89 -28.18 5.86 2.54
C SER A 89 -28.99 6.93 1.80
N LYS A 90 -28.41 7.50 0.75
CA LYS A 90 -29.11 8.52 -0.07
C LYS A 90 -30.30 7.92 -0.81
N VAL A 91 -30.17 6.72 -1.34
CA VAL A 91 -31.26 6.04 -2.03
C VAL A 91 -32.41 5.78 -1.06
N GLU A 92 -32.11 5.29 0.13
CA GLU A 92 -33.14 5.07 1.15
C GLU A 92 -33.84 6.36 1.53
N PHE A 93 -33.09 7.45 1.63
CA PHE A 93 -33.66 8.76 1.96
C PHE A 93 -34.66 9.23 0.90
N PHE A 94 -34.34 9.03 -0.37
CA PHE A 94 -35.24 9.47 -1.46
C PHE A 94 -36.44 8.57 -1.68
N ILE A 95 -36.34 7.31 -1.32
CA ILE A 95 -37.44 6.37 -1.47
C ILE A 95 -38.55 6.59 -0.41
N LYS A 96 -38.17 7.06 0.74
CA LYS A 96 -39.12 7.39 1.81
C LYS A 96 -39.80 8.71 1.51
#